data_7e24c3c2512017079cbc7004e6ed9fdb
#
_entry.id   7e24c3c2512017079cbc7004e6ed9fdb
#
_cell.length_a   1.000
_cell.length_b   1.000
_cell.length_c   1.000
_cell.angle_alpha   90.00
_cell.angle_beta   90.00
_cell.angle_gamma   90.00
#
_symmetry.space_group_name_H-M   'P 1'
#
loop_
_entity.id
_entity.type
_entity.pdbx_description
1 polymer ?
#
loop_
_entity_poly.entity_id
_entity_poly.type
_entity_poly.pdbx_seq_one_letter_code
_entity_poly.pdbx_strand_id
1 'polypeptide(L)'
;MPPDRLTATLLLGAFCLTGLAQTAAPPSPPPLSAVSKEEAEDAEIIVLAGLPQLKEKEAILSYARQTYVKADLIKDKALLQIIRLSLSKLEDQPEKSAQILQEHLNQLSEYFTKEGMAAQAAGKMDDALRLAQVAVRCNPGSAKSKLFFANFLHSVAGRTDDAIQTLQHGLNFLPVEDPLTKDYLERYFQLLQARERDQEVIEVSLKLLNDTKNISSNMREVLSLSAATSLYWTGQYPDAVNLLNSSGLDRLPSGLLLKARALFEGGKTREAISLLESKSSAFTGAARDAVLSQLTRYHILLGQSRIALSVNQERIEIDEAAFFPQIQKLHLLDRVGLKEEFDKQLKLIFTRYATNSAAMLALANFAAEKGYSELTGAIAIAADQQGFERVTFAVLHLEALVRGPDPSQAITQYQQIVSADRTYFKAKEPLVLALLGIAHHARAKPDAKSAKIDRDTGNRYLEEFLKAKDLGPEAYRSVGRHLRAIRAGEPAVRILEAGAAKHPRHSQLRADYISARILAGQTEAYGTRRSVADELETLLTLRRPSPLIWQDAGSWLRTESKLPPERLRKLQAACDSLMRSNLDPEALAGF
;
A
#
# COMPACT_ATOMS: atom_id res chain seq x y z
N MET A 1 5.05 11.71 21.25
CA MET A 1 4.39 10.79 20.30
C MET A 1 4.52 11.39 18.90
N PRO A 2 5.18 10.75 17.95
CA PRO A 2 5.34 11.32 16.61
C PRO A 2 4.05 11.15 15.78
N PRO A 3 3.65 12.16 15.01
CA PRO A 3 2.42 12.18 14.20
C PRO A 3 2.62 11.60 12.80
N ASP A 4 3.25 10.42 12.66
CA ASP A 4 4.04 10.10 11.45
C ASP A 4 3.33 9.33 10.35
N ARG A 5 1.99 9.17 10.33
CA ARG A 5 1.42 8.22 9.37
C ARG A 5 0.13 8.58 8.66
N LEU A 6 -0.50 9.67 8.97
CA LEU A 6 -1.63 10.15 8.16
C LEU A 6 -1.17 10.67 6.79
N THR A 7 0.03 11.24 6.70
CA THR A 7 0.52 11.87 5.47
C THR A 7 1.11 10.91 4.43
N ALA A 8 1.69 9.79 4.83
CA ALA A 8 2.25 8.84 3.85
C ALA A 8 1.16 8.04 3.13
N THR A 9 0.08 7.69 3.84
CA THR A 9 -1.08 7.02 3.24
C THR A 9 -1.91 7.97 2.37
N LEU A 10 -1.93 9.27 2.71
CA LEU A 10 -2.69 10.28 1.97
C LEU A 10 -1.99 10.74 0.68
N LEU A 11 -0.66 10.72 0.61
CA LEU A 11 0.06 11.09 -0.64
C LEU A 11 0.06 9.98 -1.68
N LEU A 12 -0.02 8.71 -1.28
CA LEU A 12 -0.29 7.59 -2.21
C LEU A 12 -1.77 7.47 -2.57
N GLY A 13 -2.68 7.93 -1.69
CA GLY A 13 -4.13 7.92 -1.92
C GLY A 13 -4.63 9.06 -2.81
N ALA A 14 -3.95 10.20 -2.87
CA ALA A 14 -4.40 11.35 -3.67
C ALA A 14 -4.30 11.12 -5.19
N PHE A 15 -3.49 10.16 -5.65
CA PHE A 15 -3.44 9.77 -7.06
C PHE A 15 -4.43 8.64 -7.45
N CYS A 16 -5.12 8.04 -6.47
CA CYS A 16 -6.07 6.94 -6.72
C CYS A 16 -7.54 7.26 -6.37
N LEU A 17 -7.89 8.49 -5.98
CA LEU A 17 -9.24 8.85 -5.51
C LEU A 17 -10.13 9.54 -6.54
N THR A 18 -9.86 9.40 -7.84
CA THR A 18 -10.88 9.68 -8.86
C THR A 18 -11.55 8.38 -9.26
N GLY A 19 -12.61 8.00 -8.55
CA GLY A 19 -13.55 7.02 -9.04
C GLY A 19 -13.78 5.74 -8.25
N LEU A 20 -14.00 5.81 -6.93
CA LEU A 20 -14.65 4.72 -6.22
C LEU A 20 -15.81 5.28 -5.38
N ALA A 21 -16.98 5.32 -6.00
CA ALA A 21 -18.22 5.22 -5.25
C ALA A 21 -18.15 3.89 -4.48
N GLN A 22 -18.20 3.95 -3.14
CA GLN A 22 -18.30 2.76 -2.30
C GLN A 22 -19.67 2.11 -2.54
N THR A 23 -19.72 1.20 -3.51
CA THR A 23 -20.71 0.15 -3.48
C THR A 23 -20.29 -0.85 -2.40
N ALA A 24 -21.23 -1.31 -1.60
CA ALA A 24 -21.05 -2.36 -0.60
C ALA A 24 -20.15 -3.46 -1.17
N ALA A 25 -19.18 -3.92 -0.37
CA ALA A 25 -18.29 -5.00 -0.77
C ALA A 25 -19.15 -6.15 -1.32
N PRO A 26 -18.91 -6.61 -2.55
CA PRO A 26 -19.62 -7.76 -3.07
C PRO A 26 -19.34 -8.94 -2.14
N PRO A 27 -20.30 -9.85 -1.94
CA PRO A 27 -20.08 -11.09 -1.21
C PRO A 27 -18.84 -11.76 -1.79
N SER A 28 -18.00 -12.34 -0.92
CA SER A 28 -16.80 -13.09 -1.34
C SER A 28 -17.16 -13.97 -2.53
N PRO A 29 -16.44 -13.89 -3.65
CA PRO A 29 -16.75 -14.74 -4.79
C PRO A 29 -16.71 -16.19 -4.31
N PRO A 30 -17.66 -17.03 -4.75
CA PRO A 30 -17.58 -18.46 -4.47
C PRO A 30 -16.20 -18.96 -4.93
N PRO A 31 -15.63 -19.98 -4.26
CA PRO A 31 -14.37 -20.58 -4.72
C PRO A 31 -14.56 -20.88 -6.20
N LEU A 32 -13.64 -20.35 -7.04
CA LEU A 32 -13.63 -20.60 -8.48
C LEU A 32 -13.79 -22.10 -8.66
N SER A 33 -14.97 -22.54 -9.10
CA SER A 33 -15.22 -23.91 -9.45
C SER A 33 -14.13 -24.29 -10.44
N ALA A 34 -13.42 -25.37 -10.19
CA ALA A 34 -12.40 -25.87 -11.09
C ALA A 34 -13.01 -25.87 -12.49
N VAL A 35 -12.40 -25.10 -13.40
CA VAL A 35 -12.72 -25.12 -14.82
C VAL A 35 -12.78 -26.60 -15.20
N SER A 36 -13.86 -27.05 -15.80
CA SER A 36 -13.99 -28.46 -16.14
C SER A 36 -12.80 -28.87 -16.99
N LYS A 37 -12.34 -30.11 -16.84
CA LYS A 37 -11.17 -30.61 -17.58
C LYS A 37 -11.37 -30.46 -19.09
N GLU A 38 -12.63 -30.58 -19.57
CA GLU A 38 -13.06 -30.32 -20.93
C GLU A 38 -12.91 -28.83 -21.35
N GLU A 39 -13.31 -27.88 -20.51
CA GLU A 39 -13.14 -26.45 -20.79
C GLU A 39 -11.66 -26.01 -20.76
N ALA A 40 -10.83 -26.66 -19.94
CA ALA A 40 -9.38 -26.45 -19.96
C ALA A 40 -8.74 -27.05 -21.21
N GLU A 41 -9.19 -28.23 -21.64
CA GLU A 41 -8.76 -28.87 -22.88
C GLU A 41 -9.21 -28.07 -24.10
N ASP A 42 -10.43 -27.52 -24.14
CA ASP A 42 -10.92 -26.64 -25.20
C ASP A 42 -10.14 -25.31 -25.26
N ALA A 43 -9.73 -24.76 -24.14
CA ALA A 43 -8.85 -23.59 -24.08
C ALA A 43 -7.41 -23.90 -24.51
N GLU A 44 -6.85 -25.05 -24.14
CA GLU A 44 -5.53 -25.54 -24.57
C GLU A 44 -5.44 -25.78 -26.07
N ILE A 45 -6.55 -26.05 -26.67
CA ILE A 45 -6.73 -26.37 -28.09
C ILE A 45 -6.45 -25.19 -29.01
N ILE A 46 -6.67 -23.95 -28.58
CA ILE A 46 -6.44 -22.71 -29.37
C ILE A 46 -5.00 -22.23 -29.21
N VAL A 47 -4.23 -22.86 -28.33
CA VAL A 47 -2.93 -22.38 -27.90
C VAL A 47 -1.82 -23.23 -28.38
N LEU A 48 -0.87 -22.61 -29.04
CA LEU A 48 0.37 -23.27 -29.38
C LEU A 48 1.59 -22.48 -29.05
N ALA A 49 2.21 -22.99 -28.02
CA ALA A 49 3.57 -22.64 -27.62
C ALA A 49 4.63 -23.23 -28.58
N GLY A 50 4.33 -23.49 -29.81
CA GLY A 50 5.27 -24.15 -30.75
C GLY A 50 5.38 -23.52 -32.13
N LEU A 51 4.62 -22.45 -32.41
CA LEU A 51 4.61 -21.83 -33.72
C LEU A 51 5.96 -21.39 -34.30
N PRO A 52 6.89 -20.84 -33.50
CA PRO A 52 8.23 -20.49 -34.00
C PRO A 52 9.05 -21.69 -34.48
N GLN A 53 8.64 -22.90 -34.12
CA GLN A 53 9.37 -24.13 -34.45
C GLN A 53 8.82 -24.85 -35.70
N LEU A 54 7.63 -24.45 -36.21
CA LEU A 54 7.06 -25.06 -37.41
C LEU A 54 7.68 -24.43 -38.65
N LYS A 55 8.62 -25.16 -39.28
CA LYS A 55 9.34 -24.69 -40.48
C LYS A 55 8.74 -25.21 -41.77
N GLU A 56 7.92 -26.27 -41.72
CA GLU A 56 7.38 -26.92 -42.87
C GLU A 56 5.94 -26.45 -43.16
N LYS A 57 5.68 -26.07 -44.41
CA LYS A 57 4.37 -25.60 -44.92
C LYS A 57 3.21 -26.51 -44.49
N GLU A 58 3.38 -27.82 -44.67
CA GLU A 58 2.33 -28.80 -44.38
C GLU A 58 2.03 -28.90 -42.89
N ALA A 59 3.03 -28.77 -42.04
CA ALA A 59 2.86 -28.73 -40.59
C ALA A 59 2.07 -27.48 -40.16
N ILE A 60 2.35 -26.32 -40.74
CA ILE A 60 1.64 -25.05 -40.46
C ILE A 60 0.19 -25.12 -40.92
N LEU A 61 -0.08 -25.65 -42.12
CA LEU A 61 -1.43 -25.81 -42.63
C LEU A 61 -2.25 -26.84 -41.85
N SER A 62 -1.63 -27.96 -41.51
CA SER A 62 -2.27 -28.98 -40.65
C SER A 62 -2.67 -28.40 -39.31
N TYR A 63 -1.77 -27.62 -38.73
CA TYR A 63 -1.97 -26.91 -37.47
C TYR A 63 -3.14 -25.90 -37.56
N ALA A 64 -3.13 -25.05 -38.57
CA ALA A 64 -4.18 -24.05 -38.77
C ALA A 64 -5.57 -24.71 -38.99
N ARG A 65 -5.63 -25.84 -39.69
CA ARG A 65 -6.85 -26.64 -39.86
C ARG A 65 -7.34 -27.25 -38.54
N GLN A 66 -6.44 -27.78 -37.73
CA GLN A 66 -6.78 -28.30 -36.40
C GLN A 66 -7.34 -27.18 -35.51
N THR A 67 -6.71 -26.00 -35.53
CA THR A 67 -7.18 -24.81 -34.80
C THR A 67 -8.58 -24.41 -35.26
N TYR A 68 -8.88 -24.46 -36.57
CA TYR A 68 -10.21 -24.19 -37.11
C TYR A 68 -11.27 -25.17 -36.59
N VAL A 69 -11.01 -26.48 -36.68
CA VAL A 69 -11.94 -27.51 -36.19
C VAL A 69 -12.24 -27.33 -34.70
N LYS A 70 -11.25 -26.96 -33.96
CA LYS A 70 -11.38 -26.73 -32.52
C LYS A 70 -12.13 -25.44 -32.18
N ALA A 71 -11.92 -24.38 -32.97
CA ALA A 71 -12.68 -23.13 -32.84
C ALA A 71 -14.17 -23.30 -33.16
N ASP A 72 -14.54 -24.26 -34.03
CA ASP A 72 -15.93 -24.60 -34.31
C ASP A 72 -16.67 -25.12 -33.07
N LEU A 73 -15.96 -25.80 -32.16
CA LEU A 73 -16.49 -26.26 -30.88
C LEU A 73 -16.87 -25.11 -29.94
N ILE A 74 -16.23 -23.94 -30.08
CA ILE A 74 -16.52 -22.74 -29.28
C ILE A 74 -17.78 -22.03 -29.76
N LYS A 75 -18.29 -22.32 -30.97
CA LYS A 75 -19.48 -21.73 -31.59
C LYS A 75 -19.43 -20.19 -31.70
N ASP A 76 -18.23 -19.61 -31.73
CA ASP A 76 -18.04 -18.17 -31.91
C ASP A 76 -17.90 -17.83 -33.40
N LYS A 77 -18.97 -17.23 -33.98
CA LYS A 77 -19.03 -16.90 -35.39
C LYS A 77 -17.95 -15.94 -35.88
N ALA A 78 -17.59 -14.96 -35.04
CA ALA A 78 -16.56 -13.97 -35.40
C ALA A 78 -15.18 -14.60 -35.40
N LEU A 79 -14.87 -15.43 -34.43
CA LEU A 79 -13.64 -16.21 -34.32
C LEU A 79 -13.50 -17.16 -35.52
N LEU A 80 -14.55 -17.93 -35.86
CA LEU A 80 -14.58 -18.82 -37.01
C LEU A 80 -14.34 -18.09 -38.34
N GLN A 81 -14.88 -16.88 -38.47
CA GLN A 81 -14.65 -16.07 -39.66
C GLN A 81 -13.19 -15.62 -39.79
N ILE A 82 -12.57 -15.17 -38.70
CA ILE A 82 -11.14 -14.80 -38.65
C ILE A 82 -10.27 -16.00 -39.04
N ILE A 83 -10.54 -17.18 -38.45
CA ILE A 83 -9.78 -18.40 -38.76
C ILE A 83 -9.94 -18.82 -40.20
N ARG A 84 -11.15 -18.75 -40.76
CA ARG A 84 -11.41 -19.04 -42.19
C ARG A 84 -10.61 -18.14 -43.13
N LEU A 85 -10.59 -16.83 -42.85
CA LEU A 85 -9.80 -15.88 -43.63
C LEU A 85 -8.30 -16.16 -43.55
N SER A 86 -7.82 -16.56 -42.38
CA SER A 86 -6.40 -16.89 -42.20
C SER A 86 -6.01 -18.20 -42.88
N LEU A 87 -6.87 -19.21 -42.84
CA LEU A 87 -6.66 -20.47 -43.58
C LEU A 87 -6.60 -20.25 -45.08
N SER A 88 -7.54 -19.47 -45.66
CA SER A 88 -7.52 -19.10 -47.08
C SER A 88 -6.20 -18.44 -47.46
N LYS A 89 -5.74 -17.45 -46.68
CA LYS A 89 -4.46 -16.79 -46.94
C LYS A 89 -3.25 -17.74 -46.81
N LEU A 90 -3.29 -18.69 -45.88
CA LEU A 90 -2.23 -19.70 -45.74
C LEU A 90 -2.15 -20.64 -46.94
N GLU A 91 -3.31 -21.01 -47.53
CA GLU A 91 -3.37 -21.86 -48.71
C GLU A 91 -2.91 -21.10 -49.98
N ASP A 92 -3.26 -19.81 -50.09
CA ASP A 92 -2.89 -18.96 -51.21
C ASP A 92 -1.42 -18.49 -51.19
N GLN A 93 -0.83 -18.33 -50.03
CA GLN A 93 0.53 -17.81 -49.86
C GLN A 93 1.39 -18.67 -48.91
N PRO A 94 1.74 -19.88 -49.31
CA PRO A 94 2.43 -20.85 -48.44
C PRO A 94 3.83 -20.40 -47.98
N GLU A 95 4.52 -19.58 -48.78
CA GLU A 95 5.83 -19.01 -48.43
C GLU A 95 5.79 -18.02 -47.29
N LYS A 96 4.61 -17.41 -47.06
CA LYS A 96 4.34 -16.48 -45.95
C LYS A 96 3.52 -17.09 -44.84
N SER A 97 3.35 -18.38 -44.86
CA SER A 97 2.43 -19.07 -43.94
C SER A 97 2.73 -18.83 -42.46
N ALA A 98 3.99 -18.74 -42.04
CA ALA A 98 4.37 -18.44 -40.65
C ALA A 98 3.97 -17.02 -40.24
N GLN A 99 4.16 -16.04 -41.13
CA GLN A 99 3.77 -14.64 -40.86
C GLN A 99 2.24 -14.50 -40.78
N ILE A 100 1.51 -15.10 -41.72
CA ILE A 100 0.04 -15.09 -41.76
C ILE A 100 -0.53 -15.71 -40.47
N LEU A 101 0.06 -16.82 -40.03
CA LEU A 101 -0.37 -17.49 -38.82
C LEU A 101 -0.09 -16.65 -37.57
N GLN A 102 1.07 -15.96 -37.52
CA GLN A 102 1.37 -15.03 -36.42
C GLN A 102 0.40 -13.82 -36.41
N GLU A 103 0.11 -13.24 -37.56
CA GLU A 103 -0.91 -12.16 -37.70
C GLU A 103 -2.28 -12.63 -37.22
N HIS A 104 -2.68 -13.85 -37.59
CA HIS A 104 -3.91 -14.46 -37.11
C HIS A 104 -3.95 -14.62 -35.58
N LEU A 105 -2.91 -15.13 -34.97
CA LEU A 105 -2.84 -15.28 -33.51
C LEU A 105 -2.86 -13.93 -32.79
N ASN A 106 -2.24 -12.90 -33.38
CA ASN A 106 -2.33 -11.53 -32.88
C ASN A 106 -3.77 -11.02 -32.91
N GLN A 107 -4.48 -11.23 -34.03
CA GLN A 107 -5.90 -10.83 -34.16
C GLN A 107 -6.78 -11.58 -33.15
N LEU A 108 -6.56 -12.86 -32.94
CA LEU A 108 -7.28 -13.65 -31.93
C LEU A 108 -7.00 -13.16 -30.51
N SER A 109 -5.75 -12.86 -30.20
CA SER A 109 -5.38 -12.29 -28.91
C SER A 109 -6.08 -10.95 -28.64
N GLU A 110 -6.15 -10.07 -29.63
CA GLU A 110 -6.86 -8.81 -29.51
C GLU A 110 -8.37 -9.00 -29.35
N TYR A 111 -8.95 -9.89 -30.14
CA TYR A 111 -10.37 -10.23 -30.06
C TYR A 111 -10.73 -10.74 -28.67
N PHE A 112 -10.03 -11.75 -28.16
CA PHE A 112 -10.30 -12.31 -26.84
C PHE A 112 -10.03 -11.31 -25.69
N THR A 113 -9.04 -10.44 -25.85
CA THR A 113 -8.82 -9.36 -24.89
C THR A 113 -10.01 -8.40 -24.83
N LYS A 114 -10.55 -8.01 -26.00
CA LYS A 114 -11.71 -7.12 -26.10
C LYS A 114 -12.97 -7.76 -25.53
N GLU A 115 -13.24 -9.02 -25.90
CA GLU A 115 -14.39 -9.77 -25.38
C GLU A 115 -14.27 -10.01 -23.86
N GLY A 116 -13.05 -10.29 -23.35
CA GLY A 116 -12.79 -10.41 -21.92
C GLY A 116 -13.06 -9.12 -21.15
N MET A 117 -12.66 -7.97 -21.70
CA MET A 117 -12.98 -6.66 -21.13
C MET A 117 -14.49 -6.39 -21.11
N ALA A 118 -15.20 -6.76 -22.20
CA ALA A 118 -16.65 -6.63 -22.30
C ALA A 118 -17.37 -7.55 -21.30
N ALA A 119 -16.90 -8.78 -21.13
CA ALA A 119 -17.42 -9.73 -20.13
C ALA A 119 -17.22 -9.20 -18.70
N GLN A 120 -16.05 -8.64 -18.41
CA GLN A 120 -15.78 -8.00 -17.12
C GLN A 120 -16.73 -6.83 -16.85
N ALA A 121 -16.91 -5.94 -17.82
CA ALA A 121 -17.84 -4.81 -17.72
C ALA A 121 -19.30 -5.28 -17.51
N ALA A 122 -19.67 -6.44 -18.07
CA ALA A 122 -20.97 -7.06 -17.88
C ALA A 122 -21.11 -7.87 -16.56
N GLY A 123 -20.08 -7.90 -15.71
CA GLY A 123 -20.07 -8.65 -14.46
C GLY A 123 -19.88 -10.16 -14.62
N LYS A 124 -19.57 -10.67 -15.83
CA LYS A 124 -19.34 -12.09 -16.12
C LYS A 124 -17.88 -12.46 -15.86
N MET A 125 -17.52 -12.59 -14.58
CA MET A 125 -16.11 -12.68 -14.15
C MET A 125 -15.42 -13.97 -14.61
N ASP A 126 -16.12 -15.11 -14.61
CA ASP A 126 -15.55 -16.39 -15.06
C ASP A 126 -15.26 -16.39 -16.57
N ASP A 127 -16.19 -15.86 -17.37
CA ASP A 127 -15.98 -15.67 -18.80
C ASP A 127 -14.81 -14.72 -19.07
N ALA A 128 -14.73 -13.60 -18.33
CA ALA A 128 -13.64 -12.65 -18.47
C ALA A 128 -12.28 -13.29 -18.17
N LEU A 129 -12.19 -14.09 -17.10
CA LEU A 129 -10.98 -14.82 -16.73
C LEU A 129 -10.56 -15.80 -17.85
N ARG A 130 -11.48 -16.62 -18.32
CA ARG A 130 -11.25 -17.59 -19.40
C ARG A 130 -10.76 -16.91 -20.68
N LEU A 131 -11.46 -15.86 -21.10
CA LEU A 131 -11.11 -15.10 -22.32
C LEU A 131 -9.73 -14.40 -22.19
N ALA A 132 -9.41 -13.85 -21.01
CA ALA A 132 -8.10 -13.27 -20.75
C ALA A 132 -6.96 -14.30 -20.83
N GLN A 133 -7.17 -15.50 -20.28
CA GLN A 133 -6.22 -16.62 -20.39
C GLN A 133 -5.98 -17.01 -21.85
N VAL A 134 -7.05 -17.19 -22.62
CA VAL A 134 -6.96 -17.55 -24.04
C VAL A 134 -6.22 -16.46 -24.82
N ALA A 135 -6.52 -15.17 -24.56
CA ALA A 135 -5.85 -14.05 -25.20
C ALA A 135 -4.32 -14.07 -25.01
N VAL A 136 -3.87 -14.27 -23.77
CA VAL A 136 -2.42 -14.36 -23.45
C VAL A 136 -1.77 -15.57 -24.09
N ARG A 137 -2.50 -16.66 -24.21
CA ARG A 137 -1.98 -17.87 -24.84
C ARG A 137 -1.88 -17.69 -26.37
N CYS A 138 -2.84 -17.06 -27.04
CA CYS A 138 -2.78 -16.76 -28.46
C CYS A 138 -1.56 -15.93 -28.83
N ASN A 139 -1.23 -14.92 -28.03
CA ASN A 139 -0.02 -14.12 -28.23
C ASN A 139 0.70 -13.84 -26.92
N PRO A 140 1.69 -14.69 -26.56
CA PRO A 140 2.52 -14.47 -25.37
C PRO A 140 3.36 -13.17 -25.40
N GLY A 141 3.54 -12.55 -26.57
CA GLY A 141 4.19 -11.25 -26.75
C GLY A 141 3.27 -10.04 -26.59
N SER A 142 1.93 -10.25 -26.51
CA SER A 142 0.98 -9.13 -26.39
C SER A 142 1.02 -8.47 -25.02
N ALA A 143 1.58 -7.27 -24.93
CA ALA A 143 1.58 -6.45 -23.73
C ALA A 143 0.15 -6.18 -23.23
N LYS A 144 -0.76 -5.85 -24.15
CA LYS A 144 -2.17 -5.52 -23.87
C LYS A 144 -2.90 -6.69 -23.19
N SER A 145 -2.79 -7.88 -23.78
CA SER A 145 -3.48 -9.08 -23.27
C SER A 145 -2.95 -9.48 -21.90
N LYS A 146 -1.62 -9.42 -21.70
CA LYS A 146 -1.00 -9.72 -20.41
C LYS A 146 -1.33 -8.68 -19.33
N LEU A 147 -1.35 -7.39 -19.68
CA LEU A 147 -1.78 -6.33 -18.77
C LEU A 147 -3.22 -6.54 -18.32
N PHE A 148 -4.12 -6.84 -19.26
CA PHE A 148 -5.52 -7.13 -18.94
C PHE A 148 -5.63 -8.33 -18.00
N PHE A 149 -4.98 -9.45 -18.33
CA PHE A 149 -5.03 -10.65 -17.52
C PHE A 149 -4.41 -10.45 -16.13
N ALA A 150 -3.25 -9.79 -16.03
CA ALA A 150 -2.61 -9.49 -14.75
C ALA A 150 -3.45 -8.53 -13.87
N ASN A 151 -4.07 -7.51 -14.49
CA ASN A 151 -4.98 -6.62 -13.77
C ASN A 151 -6.20 -7.37 -13.25
N PHE A 152 -6.76 -8.27 -14.06
CA PHE A 152 -7.88 -9.11 -13.65
C PHE A 152 -7.50 -10.03 -12.48
N LEU A 153 -6.37 -10.73 -12.58
CA LEU A 153 -5.86 -11.60 -11.52
C LEU A 153 -5.65 -10.85 -10.21
N HIS A 154 -5.08 -9.65 -10.28
CA HIS A 154 -4.85 -8.84 -9.08
C HIS A 154 -6.12 -8.26 -8.48
N SER A 155 -6.93 -7.56 -9.29
CA SER A 155 -8.02 -6.71 -8.79
C SER A 155 -9.32 -7.49 -8.52
N VAL A 156 -9.57 -8.56 -9.29
CA VAL A 156 -10.81 -9.33 -9.21
C VAL A 156 -10.61 -10.65 -8.49
N ALA A 157 -9.55 -11.39 -8.85
CA ALA A 157 -9.28 -12.70 -8.27
C ALA A 157 -8.41 -12.66 -7.01
N GLY A 158 -7.85 -11.51 -6.63
CA GLY A 158 -6.94 -11.37 -5.48
C GLY A 158 -5.60 -12.12 -5.64
N ARG A 159 -5.31 -12.63 -6.84
CA ARG A 159 -4.16 -13.48 -7.18
C ARG A 159 -2.96 -12.66 -7.63
N THR A 160 -2.42 -11.83 -6.74
CA THR A 160 -1.34 -10.89 -7.07
C THR A 160 -0.06 -11.59 -7.53
N ASP A 161 0.32 -12.72 -6.92
CA ASP A 161 1.55 -13.44 -7.28
C ASP A 161 1.45 -14.06 -8.68
N ASP A 162 0.27 -14.54 -9.08
CA ASP A 162 0.03 -15.02 -10.45
C ASP A 162 0.04 -13.88 -11.47
N ALA A 163 -0.47 -12.70 -11.07
CA ALA A 163 -0.36 -11.49 -11.89
C ALA A 163 1.11 -11.09 -12.14
N ILE A 164 1.94 -11.11 -11.08
CA ILE A 164 3.39 -10.87 -11.18
C ILE A 164 4.04 -11.89 -12.12
N GLN A 165 3.76 -13.18 -11.94
CA GLN A 165 4.31 -14.23 -12.78
C GLN A 165 3.90 -14.06 -14.26
N THR A 166 2.65 -13.71 -14.52
CA THR A 166 2.15 -13.42 -15.88
C THR A 166 2.94 -12.30 -16.54
N LEU A 167 3.19 -11.21 -15.81
CA LEU A 167 3.97 -10.07 -16.32
C LEU A 167 5.46 -10.44 -16.45
N GLN A 168 6.03 -11.15 -15.50
CA GLN A 168 7.43 -11.60 -15.56
C GLN A 168 7.71 -12.43 -16.83
N HIS A 169 6.86 -13.40 -17.12
CA HIS A 169 6.98 -14.19 -18.36
C HIS A 169 6.86 -13.35 -19.63
N GLY A 170 6.18 -12.21 -19.57
CA GLY A 170 6.04 -11.31 -20.71
C GLY A 170 7.25 -10.48 -21.02
N LEU A 171 8.10 -10.18 -20.04
CA LEU A 171 9.27 -9.31 -20.22
C LEU A 171 10.19 -9.77 -21.36
N ASN A 172 10.35 -11.08 -21.55
CA ASN A 172 11.20 -11.65 -22.59
C ASN A 172 10.67 -11.47 -24.02
N PHE A 173 9.41 -11.05 -24.17
CA PHE A 173 8.72 -10.94 -25.47
C PHE A 173 8.29 -9.51 -25.80
N LEU A 174 8.53 -8.55 -24.89
CA LEU A 174 8.12 -7.16 -25.11
C LEU A 174 9.09 -6.47 -26.06
N PRO A 175 8.58 -5.90 -27.17
CA PRO A 175 9.37 -4.99 -27.99
C PRO A 175 9.67 -3.73 -27.16
N VAL A 176 10.93 -3.32 -27.10
CA VAL A 176 11.35 -2.11 -26.35
C VAL A 176 10.66 -0.84 -26.88
N GLU A 177 10.23 -0.86 -28.14
CA GLU A 177 9.60 0.28 -28.83
C GLU A 177 8.07 0.29 -28.75
N ASP A 178 7.44 -0.74 -28.17
CA ASP A 178 5.97 -0.77 -28.02
C ASP A 178 5.53 0.30 -27.00
N PRO A 179 4.59 1.20 -27.36
CA PRO A 179 4.07 2.21 -26.44
C PRO A 179 3.52 1.63 -25.12
N LEU A 180 2.97 0.41 -25.16
CA LEU A 180 2.43 -0.27 -23.99
C LEU A 180 3.50 -0.88 -23.08
N THR A 181 4.76 -0.94 -23.52
CA THR A 181 5.84 -1.50 -22.69
C THR A 181 6.06 -0.68 -21.44
N LYS A 182 5.89 0.63 -21.52
CA LYS A 182 5.94 1.52 -20.36
C LYS A 182 4.88 1.13 -19.31
N ASP A 183 3.62 1.09 -19.70
CA ASP A 183 2.49 0.76 -18.81
C ASP A 183 2.64 -0.65 -18.23
N TYR A 184 3.20 -1.56 -19.03
CA TYR A 184 3.50 -2.92 -18.62
C TYR A 184 4.54 -2.98 -17.50
N LEU A 185 5.67 -2.30 -17.66
CA LEU A 185 6.73 -2.25 -16.66
C LEU A 185 6.28 -1.51 -15.40
N GLU A 186 5.58 -0.38 -15.54
CA GLU A 186 5.00 0.34 -14.42
C GLU A 186 4.10 -0.59 -13.60
N ARG A 187 3.22 -1.32 -14.26
CA ARG A 187 2.32 -2.25 -13.58
C ARG A 187 3.05 -3.42 -12.92
N TYR A 188 4.02 -3.98 -13.60
CA TYR A 188 4.85 -5.05 -13.06
C TYR A 188 5.58 -4.61 -11.80
N PHE A 189 6.23 -3.45 -11.84
CA PHE A 189 6.94 -2.91 -10.68
C PHE A 189 6.00 -2.52 -9.54
N GLN A 190 4.83 -1.94 -9.83
CA GLN A 190 3.82 -1.67 -8.80
C GLN A 190 3.40 -2.94 -8.05
N LEU A 191 3.17 -4.05 -8.76
CA LEU A 191 2.79 -5.31 -8.14
C LEU A 191 3.93 -5.92 -7.31
N LEU A 192 5.16 -5.87 -7.82
CA LEU A 192 6.35 -6.28 -7.06
C LEU A 192 6.52 -5.45 -5.79
N GLN A 193 6.42 -4.12 -5.90
CA GLN A 193 6.52 -3.21 -4.77
C GLN A 193 5.39 -3.39 -3.75
N ALA A 194 4.17 -3.68 -4.20
CA ALA A 194 3.06 -4.02 -3.33
C ALA A 194 3.29 -5.32 -2.53
N ARG A 195 4.13 -6.23 -3.06
CA ARG A 195 4.58 -7.45 -2.39
C ARG A 195 5.93 -7.30 -1.68
N GLU A 196 6.47 -6.06 -1.58
CA GLU A 196 7.79 -5.76 -1.00
C GLU A 196 8.94 -6.57 -1.63
N ARG A 197 8.82 -6.89 -2.95
CA ARG A 197 9.84 -7.56 -3.76
C ARG A 197 10.77 -6.53 -4.43
N ASP A 198 11.25 -5.58 -3.66
CA ASP A 198 12.02 -4.42 -4.14
C ASP A 198 13.34 -4.82 -4.80
N GLN A 199 14.00 -5.88 -4.32
CA GLN A 199 15.24 -6.36 -4.91
C GLN A 199 15.07 -6.77 -6.38
N GLU A 200 13.95 -7.41 -6.71
CA GLU A 200 13.64 -7.80 -8.08
C GLU A 200 13.37 -6.59 -8.99
N VAL A 201 12.72 -5.55 -8.43
CA VAL A 201 12.55 -4.29 -9.17
C VAL A 201 13.91 -3.67 -9.52
N ILE A 202 14.84 -3.64 -8.55
CA ILE A 202 16.19 -3.10 -8.75
C ILE A 202 16.91 -3.89 -9.85
N GLU A 203 16.94 -5.22 -9.75
CA GLU A 203 17.65 -6.09 -10.69
C GLU A 203 17.11 -5.96 -12.12
N VAL A 204 15.78 -6.03 -12.29
CA VAL A 204 15.14 -5.93 -13.60
C VAL A 204 15.33 -4.55 -14.20
N SER A 205 15.13 -3.50 -13.39
CA SER A 205 15.27 -2.12 -13.90
C SER A 205 16.70 -1.79 -14.30
N LEU A 206 17.70 -2.14 -13.47
CA LEU A 206 19.11 -1.88 -13.78
C LEU A 206 19.60 -2.72 -14.96
N LYS A 207 19.15 -3.97 -15.07
CA LYS A 207 19.44 -4.81 -16.24
C LYS A 207 18.92 -4.15 -17.51
N LEU A 208 17.66 -3.75 -17.56
CA LEU A 208 17.07 -3.10 -18.73
C LEU A 208 17.74 -1.76 -19.06
N LEU A 209 18.13 -0.97 -18.06
CA LEU A 209 18.87 0.28 -18.25
C LEU A 209 20.26 0.06 -18.88
N ASN A 210 20.92 -1.05 -18.55
CA ASN A 210 22.26 -1.37 -19.02
C ASN A 210 22.27 -2.10 -20.37
N ASP A 211 21.35 -3.04 -20.58
CA ASP A 211 21.34 -3.92 -21.75
C ASP A 211 20.80 -3.26 -23.02
N THR A 212 20.01 -2.17 -22.88
CA THR A 212 19.29 -1.60 -24.01
C THR A 212 19.87 -0.25 -24.41
N LYS A 213 20.62 -0.22 -25.54
CA LYS A 213 21.27 1.01 -26.05
C LYS A 213 20.28 2.09 -26.52
N ASN A 214 19.07 1.72 -26.92
CA ASN A 214 18.06 2.61 -27.52
C ASN A 214 16.77 2.69 -26.70
N ILE A 215 16.88 2.87 -25.39
CA ILE A 215 15.70 3.08 -24.53
C ILE A 215 15.20 4.52 -24.74
N SER A 216 13.89 4.68 -24.96
CA SER A 216 13.25 6.00 -25.00
C SER A 216 13.45 6.76 -23.68
N SER A 217 13.45 8.11 -23.74
CA SER A 217 13.59 8.94 -22.54
C SER A 217 12.52 8.60 -21.48
N ASN A 218 11.27 8.40 -21.91
CA ASN A 218 10.17 8.04 -21.01
C ASN A 218 10.37 6.68 -20.34
N MET A 219 10.90 5.69 -21.08
CA MET A 219 11.19 4.37 -20.53
C MET A 219 12.33 4.44 -19.51
N ARG A 220 13.39 5.19 -19.84
CA ARG A 220 14.52 5.44 -18.91
C ARG A 220 14.06 6.08 -17.62
N GLU A 221 13.13 7.03 -17.71
CA GLU A 221 12.53 7.69 -16.55
C GLU A 221 11.80 6.67 -15.64
N VAL A 222 10.91 5.83 -16.21
CA VAL A 222 10.18 4.80 -15.47
C VAL A 222 11.13 3.82 -14.78
N LEU A 223 12.10 3.29 -15.52
CA LEU A 223 13.07 2.33 -14.99
C LEU A 223 13.90 2.95 -13.86
N SER A 224 14.43 4.16 -14.08
CA SER A 224 15.26 4.83 -13.09
C SER A 224 14.46 5.23 -11.84
N LEU A 225 13.21 5.69 -11.99
CA LEU A 225 12.36 6.07 -10.87
C LEU A 225 11.93 4.83 -10.06
N SER A 226 11.58 3.74 -10.73
CA SER A 226 11.20 2.48 -10.06
C SER A 226 12.39 1.88 -9.30
N ALA A 227 13.58 1.82 -9.92
CA ALA A 227 14.79 1.36 -9.26
C ALA A 227 15.16 2.25 -8.06
N ALA A 228 15.15 3.59 -8.23
CA ALA A 228 15.46 4.51 -7.14
C ALA A 228 14.45 4.42 -5.99
N THR A 229 13.17 4.19 -6.30
CA THR A 229 12.14 3.96 -5.28
C THR A 229 12.40 2.69 -4.49
N SER A 230 12.77 1.61 -5.16
CA SER A 230 13.07 0.33 -4.49
C SER A 230 14.41 0.36 -3.75
N LEU A 231 15.43 1.06 -4.26
CA LEU A 231 16.67 1.37 -3.53
C LEU A 231 16.39 2.17 -2.25
N TYR A 232 15.49 3.14 -2.32
CA TYR A 232 15.05 3.89 -1.14
C TYR A 232 14.37 2.96 -0.11
N TRP A 233 13.44 2.12 -0.53
CA TRP A 233 12.73 1.22 0.38
C TRP A 233 13.63 0.14 0.99
N THR A 234 14.65 -0.31 0.28
CA THR A 234 15.67 -1.23 0.81
C THR A 234 16.76 -0.52 1.61
N GLY A 235 16.69 0.82 1.72
CA GLY A 235 17.60 1.66 2.49
C GLY A 235 18.97 1.86 1.85
N GLN A 236 19.10 1.61 0.57
CA GLN A 236 20.29 1.90 -0.24
C GLN A 236 20.22 3.37 -0.69
N TYR A 237 20.15 4.29 0.28
CA TYR A 237 19.92 5.71 0.04
C TYR A 237 20.98 6.38 -0.86
N PRO A 238 22.29 6.13 -0.67
CA PRO A 238 23.31 6.70 -1.55
C PRO A 238 23.11 6.29 -3.00
N ASP A 239 22.77 5.03 -3.26
CA ASP A 239 22.58 4.50 -4.61
C ASP A 239 21.32 5.08 -5.25
N ALA A 240 20.24 5.24 -4.47
CA ALA A 240 19.03 5.94 -4.93
C ALA A 240 19.33 7.38 -5.33
N VAL A 241 20.10 8.14 -4.52
CA VAL A 241 20.50 9.52 -4.82
C VAL A 241 21.38 9.58 -6.06
N ASN A 242 22.35 8.68 -6.19
CA ASN A 242 23.25 8.62 -7.34
C ASN A 242 22.49 8.33 -8.64
N LEU A 243 21.54 7.38 -8.60
CA LEU A 243 20.70 7.04 -9.76
C LEU A 243 19.80 8.21 -10.17
N LEU A 244 19.18 8.91 -9.21
CA LEU A 244 18.35 10.09 -9.48
C LEU A 244 19.17 11.25 -10.08
N ASN A 245 20.41 11.44 -9.61
CA ASN A 245 21.32 12.45 -10.16
C ASN A 245 21.72 12.11 -11.59
N SER A 246 22.18 10.89 -11.84
CA SER A 246 22.69 10.46 -13.16
C SER A 246 21.58 10.40 -14.22
N SER A 247 20.35 10.14 -13.81
CA SER A 247 19.17 10.15 -14.71
C SER A 247 18.54 11.54 -14.89
N GLY A 248 18.99 12.56 -14.13
CA GLY A 248 18.44 13.92 -14.19
C GLY A 248 16.98 14.02 -13.74
N LEU A 249 16.49 13.06 -12.94
CA LEU A 249 15.10 13.01 -12.50
C LEU A 249 14.79 14.02 -11.38
N ASP A 250 15.79 14.66 -10.79
CA ASP A 250 15.60 15.72 -9.78
C ASP A 250 15.01 17.03 -10.34
N ARG A 251 14.86 17.12 -11.67
CA ARG A 251 14.07 18.17 -12.35
C ARG A 251 12.56 17.92 -12.29
N LEU A 252 12.13 16.69 -12.03
CA LEU A 252 10.74 16.30 -11.90
C LEU A 252 10.34 16.28 -10.42
N PRO A 253 9.10 16.68 -10.06
CA PRO A 253 8.66 16.70 -8.66
C PRO A 253 8.80 15.35 -7.97
N SER A 254 8.46 14.25 -8.66
CA SER A 254 8.57 12.87 -8.14
C SER A 254 10.00 12.48 -7.79
N GLY A 255 10.92 12.74 -8.71
CA GLY A 255 12.35 12.45 -8.53
C GLY A 255 12.99 13.34 -7.47
N LEU A 256 12.67 14.63 -7.46
CA LEU A 256 13.13 15.57 -6.43
C LEU A 256 12.70 15.15 -5.03
N LEU A 257 11.41 14.81 -4.87
CA LEU A 257 10.87 14.37 -3.58
C LEU A 257 11.48 13.05 -3.12
N LEU A 258 11.69 12.10 -4.04
CA LEU A 258 12.35 10.84 -3.72
C LEU A 258 13.81 11.05 -3.31
N LYS A 259 14.54 11.92 -4.04
CA LYS A 259 15.93 12.29 -3.71
C LYS A 259 16.01 12.95 -2.34
N ALA A 260 15.12 13.91 -2.05
CA ALA A 260 15.07 14.56 -0.75
C ALA A 260 14.78 13.55 0.38
N ARG A 261 13.86 12.59 0.16
CA ARG A 261 13.59 11.52 1.11
C ARG A 261 14.81 10.62 1.33
N ALA A 262 15.48 10.21 0.25
CA ALA A 262 16.68 9.39 0.34
C ALA A 262 17.82 10.11 1.08
N LEU A 263 18.00 11.41 0.86
CA LEU A 263 18.95 12.23 1.61
C LEU A 263 18.57 12.33 3.09
N PHE A 264 17.30 12.62 3.39
CA PHE A 264 16.82 12.78 4.76
C PHE A 264 16.96 11.49 5.57
N GLU A 265 16.46 10.37 5.03
CA GLU A 265 16.55 9.06 5.67
C GLU A 265 17.98 8.51 5.69
N GLY A 266 18.83 8.96 4.77
CA GLY A 266 20.27 8.67 4.73
C GLY A 266 21.10 9.52 5.70
N GLY A 267 20.48 10.33 6.58
CA GLY A 267 21.15 11.17 7.57
C GLY A 267 21.67 12.51 7.05
N LYS A 268 21.42 12.84 5.78
CA LYS A 268 21.81 14.11 5.15
C LYS A 268 20.69 15.15 5.20
N THR A 269 20.17 15.36 6.41
CA THR A 269 18.98 16.16 6.67
C THR A 269 19.08 17.60 6.12
N ARG A 270 20.24 18.28 6.35
CA ARG A 270 20.47 19.64 5.85
C ARG A 270 20.46 19.70 4.32
N GLU A 271 21.10 18.71 3.66
CA GLU A 271 21.13 18.62 2.20
C GLU A 271 19.71 18.41 1.64
N ALA A 272 18.89 17.59 2.30
CA ALA A 272 17.50 17.34 1.91
C ALA A 272 16.63 18.61 2.00
N ILE A 273 16.74 19.36 3.08
CA ILE A 273 15.99 20.61 3.28
C ILE A 273 16.45 21.67 2.27
N SER A 274 17.76 21.91 2.17
CA SER A 274 18.33 22.89 1.24
C SER A 274 17.99 22.56 -0.22
N LEU A 275 17.95 21.27 -0.59
CA LEU A 275 17.52 20.82 -1.91
C LEU A 275 16.06 21.23 -2.20
N LEU A 276 15.13 20.99 -1.25
CA LEU A 276 13.72 21.35 -1.42
C LEU A 276 13.52 22.86 -1.42
N GLU A 277 14.16 23.61 -0.52
CA GLU A 277 14.10 25.06 -0.45
C GLU A 277 14.57 25.71 -1.76
N SER A 278 15.76 25.31 -2.26
CA SER A 278 16.33 25.86 -3.49
C SER A 278 15.53 25.53 -4.75
N LYS A 279 14.76 24.45 -4.76
CA LYS A 279 14.00 23.99 -5.93
C LYS A 279 12.51 24.28 -5.84
N SER A 280 11.97 24.67 -4.69
CA SER A 280 10.53 24.90 -4.49
C SER A 280 9.95 25.94 -5.44
N SER A 281 10.69 27.02 -5.72
CA SER A 281 10.27 28.09 -6.63
C SER A 281 10.27 27.70 -8.11
N ALA A 282 10.95 26.59 -8.49
CA ALA A 282 10.96 26.08 -9.86
C ALA A 282 9.63 25.41 -10.25
N PHE A 283 8.79 25.11 -9.27
CA PHE A 283 7.50 24.45 -9.47
C PHE A 283 6.33 25.39 -9.18
N THR A 284 5.17 25.08 -9.72
CA THR A 284 3.93 25.83 -9.50
C THR A 284 2.77 24.90 -9.18
N GLY A 285 1.68 25.43 -8.63
CA GLY A 285 0.46 24.67 -8.35
C GLY A 285 0.71 23.43 -7.48
N ALA A 286 0.09 22.31 -7.84
CA ALA A 286 0.16 21.05 -7.09
C ALA A 286 1.59 20.50 -6.91
N ALA A 287 2.48 20.73 -7.89
CA ALA A 287 3.87 20.29 -7.79
C ALA A 287 4.63 21.07 -6.70
N ARG A 288 4.43 22.39 -6.63
CA ARG A 288 4.99 23.23 -5.55
C ARG A 288 4.39 22.86 -4.19
N ASP A 289 3.08 22.65 -4.12
CA ASP A 289 2.43 22.19 -2.88
C ASP A 289 3.03 20.90 -2.37
N ALA A 290 3.28 19.91 -3.24
CA ALA A 290 3.91 18.63 -2.86
C ALA A 290 5.32 18.84 -2.28
N VAL A 291 6.13 19.73 -2.86
CA VAL A 291 7.48 20.06 -2.37
C VAL A 291 7.40 20.75 -0.99
N LEU A 292 6.54 21.76 -0.85
CA LEU A 292 6.33 22.47 0.43
C LEU A 292 5.72 21.54 1.49
N SER A 293 4.86 20.61 1.11
CA SER A 293 4.32 19.58 2.00
C SER A 293 5.42 18.70 2.60
N GLN A 294 6.37 18.27 1.77
CA GLN A 294 7.50 17.48 2.25
C GLN A 294 8.43 18.31 3.14
N LEU A 295 8.65 19.58 2.80
CA LEU A 295 9.45 20.51 3.60
C LEU A 295 8.79 20.77 4.96
N THR A 296 7.47 21.03 4.99
CA THR A 296 6.68 21.14 6.24
C THR A 296 6.86 19.91 7.11
N ARG A 297 6.80 18.71 6.50
CA ARG A 297 7.00 17.46 7.23
C ARG A 297 8.38 17.36 7.85
N TYR A 298 9.44 17.74 7.14
CA TYR A 298 10.80 17.71 7.69
C TYR A 298 10.96 18.65 8.88
N HIS A 299 10.45 19.86 8.79
CA HIS A 299 10.47 20.80 9.94
C HIS A 299 9.66 20.29 11.14
N ILE A 300 8.53 19.57 10.89
CA ILE A 300 7.78 18.88 11.96
C ILE A 300 8.63 17.80 12.64
N LEU A 301 9.32 16.97 11.85
CA LEU A 301 10.17 15.90 12.37
C LEU A 301 11.36 16.42 13.18
N LEU A 302 11.87 17.58 12.80
CA LEU A 302 12.95 18.28 13.52
C LEU A 302 12.47 19.12 14.72
N GLY A 303 11.19 19.04 15.08
CA GLY A 303 10.63 19.84 16.18
C GLY A 303 10.47 21.34 15.86
N GLN A 304 10.76 21.77 14.64
CA GLN A 304 10.73 23.16 14.18
C GLN A 304 9.31 23.60 13.79
N SER A 305 8.36 23.44 14.70
CA SER A 305 6.93 23.63 14.41
C SER A 305 6.56 25.04 13.93
N ARG A 306 7.30 26.08 14.35
CA ARG A 306 7.06 27.46 13.87
C ARG A 306 7.47 27.64 12.41
N ILE A 307 8.60 27.06 11.99
CA ILE A 307 9.03 27.08 10.58
C ILE A 307 8.06 26.25 9.73
N ALA A 308 7.66 25.07 10.22
CA ALA A 308 6.65 24.24 9.58
C ALA A 308 5.33 25.02 9.36
N LEU A 309 4.92 25.84 10.31
CA LEU A 309 3.71 26.69 10.21
C LEU A 309 3.86 27.74 9.11
N SER A 310 5.03 28.38 8.99
CA SER A 310 5.31 29.35 7.92
C SER A 310 5.28 28.69 6.53
N VAL A 311 5.96 27.56 6.37
CA VAL A 311 5.97 26.81 5.10
C VAL A 311 4.56 26.32 4.75
N ASN A 312 3.79 25.85 5.73
CA ASN A 312 2.41 25.44 5.49
C ASN A 312 1.49 26.62 5.13
N GLN A 313 1.78 27.83 5.58
CA GLN A 313 1.06 29.01 5.16
C GLN A 313 1.27 29.30 3.67
N GLU A 314 2.48 29.13 3.13
CA GLU A 314 2.73 29.22 1.69
C GLU A 314 1.90 28.19 0.88
N ARG A 315 1.68 27.00 1.43
CA ARG A 315 0.81 25.99 0.80
C ARG A 315 -0.65 26.46 0.72
N ILE A 316 -1.15 27.10 1.78
CA ILE A 316 -2.50 27.67 1.80
C ILE A 316 -2.63 28.79 0.75
N GLU A 317 -1.58 29.58 0.54
CA GLU A 317 -1.57 30.67 -0.47
C GLU A 317 -1.59 30.12 -1.91
N ILE A 318 -1.08 28.91 -2.15
CA ILE A 318 -1.17 28.24 -3.47
C ILE A 318 -2.62 27.85 -3.78
N ASP A 319 -3.34 27.30 -2.81
CA ASP A 319 -4.75 26.93 -2.92
C ASP A 319 -5.45 27.09 -1.56
N GLU A 320 -6.09 28.23 -1.39
CA GLU A 320 -6.86 28.52 -0.17
C GLU A 320 -8.06 27.58 0.02
N ALA A 321 -8.56 26.96 -1.06
CA ALA A 321 -9.69 26.03 -1.00
C ALA A 321 -9.29 24.63 -0.58
N ALA A 322 -8.00 24.28 -0.65
CA ALA A 322 -7.49 22.99 -0.23
C ALA A 322 -7.64 22.80 1.28
N PHE A 323 -8.34 21.75 1.70
CA PHE A 323 -8.60 21.51 3.13
C PHE A 323 -7.40 20.87 3.86
N PHE A 324 -6.54 20.11 3.19
CA PHE A 324 -5.39 19.46 3.83
C PHE A 324 -4.39 20.44 4.46
N PRO A 325 -3.93 21.51 3.78
CA PRO A 325 -3.07 22.50 4.41
C PRO A 325 -3.76 23.23 5.58
N GLN A 326 -5.08 23.44 5.51
CA GLN A 326 -5.85 24.08 6.57
C GLN A 326 -5.91 23.19 7.84
N ILE A 327 -6.13 21.88 7.68
CA ILE A 327 -6.10 20.92 8.79
C ILE A 327 -4.68 20.78 9.33
N GLN A 328 -3.66 20.74 8.46
CA GLN A 328 -2.27 20.71 8.90
C GLN A 328 -1.89 21.95 9.70
N LYS A 329 -2.40 23.13 9.32
CA LYS A 329 -2.26 24.35 10.11
C LYS A 329 -2.84 24.18 11.51
N LEU A 330 -4.01 23.56 11.64
CA LEU A 330 -4.62 23.29 12.94
C LEU A 330 -3.72 22.39 13.82
N HIS A 331 -3.16 21.32 13.24
CA HIS A 331 -2.17 20.47 13.94
C HIS A 331 -0.94 21.25 14.41
N LEU A 332 -0.44 22.15 13.59
CA LEU A 332 0.76 22.95 13.91
C LEU A 332 0.47 23.99 14.98
N LEU A 333 -0.69 24.64 14.93
CA LEU A 333 -1.13 25.58 15.96
C LEU A 333 -1.27 24.90 17.33
N ASP A 334 -1.85 23.68 17.35
CA ASP A 334 -1.91 22.85 18.57
C ASP A 334 -0.52 22.53 19.11
N ARG A 335 0.43 22.12 18.25
CA ARG A 335 1.82 21.81 18.67
C ARG A 335 2.58 23.03 19.19
N VAL A 336 2.33 24.21 18.64
CA VAL A 336 2.98 25.46 19.06
C VAL A 336 2.30 26.05 20.31
N GLY A 337 1.08 25.59 20.64
CA GLY A 337 0.31 26.07 21.78
C GLY A 337 -0.40 27.41 21.53
N LEU A 338 -0.67 27.77 20.27
CA LEU A 338 -1.35 29.00 19.88
C LEU A 338 -2.87 28.80 19.92
N LYS A 339 -3.44 28.89 21.11
CA LYS A 339 -4.84 28.56 21.37
C LYS A 339 -5.84 29.43 20.62
N GLU A 340 -5.65 30.76 20.62
CA GLU A 340 -6.57 31.67 19.96
C GLU A 340 -6.61 31.47 18.44
N GLU A 341 -5.44 31.24 17.84
CA GLU A 341 -5.31 30.95 16.41
C GLU A 341 -5.88 29.57 16.07
N PHE A 342 -5.71 28.60 16.96
CA PHE A 342 -6.30 27.28 16.85
C PHE A 342 -7.84 27.37 16.79
N ASP A 343 -8.46 28.09 17.72
CA ASP A 343 -9.91 28.25 17.77
C ASP A 343 -10.45 28.99 16.53
N LYS A 344 -9.74 30.00 16.05
CA LYS A 344 -10.07 30.70 14.80
C LYS A 344 -9.98 29.77 13.60
N GLN A 345 -8.91 28.96 13.52
CA GLN A 345 -8.67 28.01 12.44
C GLN A 345 -9.72 26.88 12.44
N LEU A 346 -10.06 26.38 13.62
CA LEU A 346 -11.11 25.37 13.80
C LEU A 346 -12.47 25.88 13.30
N LYS A 347 -12.85 27.10 13.69
CA LYS A 347 -14.08 27.75 13.24
C LYS A 347 -14.11 27.93 11.71
N LEU A 348 -12.97 28.35 11.12
CA LEU A 348 -12.83 28.48 9.68
C LEU A 348 -13.06 27.14 8.97
N ILE A 349 -12.46 26.05 9.46
CA ILE A 349 -12.62 24.71 8.89
C ILE A 349 -14.09 24.28 8.94
N PHE A 350 -14.75 24.41 10.09
CA PHE A 350 -16.17 24.09 10.23
C PHE A 350 -17.05 24.91 9.30
N THR A 351 -16.80 26.22 9.19
CA THR A 351 -17.61 27.09 8.32
C THR A 351 -17.41 26.78 6.84
N ARG A 352 -16.16 26.55 6.43
CA ARG A 352 -15.80 26.41 5.00
C ARG A 352 -16.05 25.02 4.45
N TYR A 353 -15.85 23.98 5.28
CA TYR A 353 -15.82 22.59 4.81
C TYR A 353 -16.89 21.69 5.45
N ALA A 354 -17.90 22.26 6.12
CA ALA A 354 -18.96 21.48 6.77
C ALA A 354 -19.66 20.48 5.85
N THR A 355 -19.78 20.78 4.56
CA THR A 355 -20.40 19.92 3.54
C THR A 355 -19.40 19.00 2.83
N ASN A 356 -18.11 19.07 3.18
CA ASN A 356 -17.07 18.22 2.59
C ASN A 356 -16.75 17.05 3.52
N SER A 357 -17.27 15.85 3.17
CA SER A 357 -17.09 14.64 3.98
C SER A 357 -15.63 14.30 4.23
N ALA A 358 -14.73 14.47 3.24
CA ALA A 358 -13.31 14.17 3.38
C ALA A 358 -12.61 15.14 4.36
N ALA A 359 -12.96 16.41 4.32
CA ALA A 359 -12.43 17.40 5.26
C ALA A 359 -12.91 17.16 6.69
N MET A 360 -14.21 16.84 6.85
CA MET A 360 -14.78 16.51 8.16
C MET A 360 -14.19 15.22 8.72
N LEU A 361 -13.95 14.23 7.87
CA LEU A 361 -13.27 12.99 8.26
C LEU A 361 -11.82 13.23 8.71
N ALA A 362 -11.07 14.07 7.98
CA ALA A 362 -9.71 14.42 8.35
C ALA A 362 -9.66 15.19 9.68
N LEU A 363 -10.62 16.11 9.91
CA LEU A 363 -10.75 16.81 11.18
C LEU A 363 -11.15 15.88 12.33
N ALA A 364 -12.06 14.91 12.09
CA ALA A 364 -12.44 13.93 13.08
C ALA A 364 -11.27 12.99 13.46
N ASN A 365 -10.46 12.57 12.47
CA ASN A 365 -9.25 11.78 12.73
C ASN A 365 -8.25 12.56 13.60
N PHE A 366 -8.01 13.84 13.28
CA PHE A 366 -7.17 14.71 14.12
C PHE A 366 -7.69 14.77 15.56
N ALA A 367 -8.97 15.06 15.73
CA ALA A 367 -9.58 15.19 17.05
C ALA A 367 -9.56 13.84 17.83
N ALA A 368 -9.79 12.72 17.14
CA ALA A 368 -9.71 11.39 17.73
C ALA A 368 -8.28 11.05 18.16
N GLU A 369 -7.28 11.35 17.34
CA GLU A 369 -5.85 11.14 17.67
C GLU A 369 -5.43 11.91 18.93
N LYS A 370 -5.97 13.10 19.11
CA LYS A 370 -5.69 13.97 20.28
C LYS A 370 -6.55 13.65 21.50
N GLY A 371 -7.55 12.80 21.37
CA GLY A 371 -8.51 12.50 22.43
C GLY A 371 -9.49 13.67 22.71
N TYR A 372 -9.73 14.54 21.73
CA TYR A 372 -10.68 15.65 21.83
C TYR A 372 -12.12 15.14 21.63
N SER A 373 -12.65 14.49 22.67
CA SER A 373 -13.95 13.81 22.61
C SER A 373 -15.12 14.75 22.35
N GLU A 374 -15.13 15.96 22.94
CA GLU A 374 -16.17 16.96 22.68
C GLU A 374 -16.16 17.39 21.21
N LEU A 375 -14.99 17.61 20.64
CA LEU A 375 -14.84 17.99 19.24
C LEU A 375 -15.29 16.86 18.31
N THR A 376 -14.87 15.61 18.56
CA THR A 376 -15.33 14.47 17.75
C THR A 376 -16.82 14.23 17.86
N GLY A 377 -17.42 14.47 19.03
CA GLY A 377 -18.87 14.43 19.23
C GLY A 377 -19.59 15.48 18.40
N ALA A 378 -19.11 16.74 18.42
CA ALA A 378 -19.67 17.81 17.61
C ALA A 378 -19.54 17.52 16.10
N ILE A 379 -18.40 16.98 15.66
CA ILE A 379 -18.20 16.57 14.27
C ILE A 379 -19.16 15.44 13.89
N ALA A 380 -19.36 14.44 14.74
CA ALA A 380 -20.28 13.33 14.48
C ALA A 380 -21.73 13.82 14.30
N ILE A 381 -22.17 14.77 15.11
CA ILE A 381 -23.50 15.41 14.99
C ILE A 381 -23.60 16.18 13.66
N ALA A 382 -22.60 16.99 13.33
CA ALA A 382 -22.57 17.74 12.08
C ALA A 382 -22.56 16.83 10.84
N ALA A 383 -21.79 15.73 10.90
CA ALA A 383 -21.72 14.72 9.84
C ALA A 383 -23.09 14.04 9.63
N ASP A 384 -23.80 13.74 10.70
CA ASP A 384 -25.14 13.16 10.64
C ASP A 384 -26.14 14.11 9.98
N GLN A 385 -26.11 15.39 10.35
CA GLN A 385 -26.96 16.43 9.74
C GLN A 385 -26.70 16.61 8.23
N GLN A 386 -25.47 16.36 7.78
CA GLN A 386 -25.09 16.42 6.37
C GLN A 386 -25.33 15.10 5.62
N GLY A 387 -25.82 14.05 6.28
CA GLY A 387 -26.04 12.73 5.68
C GLY A 387 -24.75 11.95 5.38
N PHE A 388 -23.64 12.24 6.07
CA PHE A 388 -22.41 11.48 5.93
C PHE A 388 -22.51 10.11 6.60
N GLU A 389 -21.51 9.23 6.37
CA GLU A 389 -21.47 7.88 6.94
C GLU A 389 -21.36 7.91 8.48
N ARG A 390 -22.51 7.79 9.16
CA ARG A 390 -22.65 7.91 10.63
C ARG A 390 -21.70 7.01 11.40
N VAL A 391 -21.55 5.76 10.95
CA VAL A 391 -20.79 4.73 11.68
C VAL A 391 -19.31 5.11 11.77
N THR A 392 -18.72 5.62 10.72
CA THR A 392 -17.30 6.04 10.71
C THR A 392 -17.04 7.16 11.72
N PHE A 393 -17.89 8.18 11.78
CA PHE A 393 -17.73 9.28 12.75
C PHE A 393 -18.01 8.85 14.19
N ALA A 394 -18.97 7.93 14.40
CA ALA A 394 -19.21 7.35 15.72
C ALA A 394 -18.02 6.50 16.22
N VAL A 395 -17.36 5.76 15.35
CA VAL A 395 -16.13 5.01 15.69
C VAL A 395 -15.00 5.96 16.08
N LEU A 396 -14.81 7.05 15.35
CA LEU A 396 -13.79 8.07 15.70
C LEU A 396 -14.11 8.78 17.01
N HIS A 397 -15.41 8.98 17.32
CA HIS A 397 -15.80 9.51 18.62
C HIS A 397 -15.49 8.51 19.76
N LEU A 398 -15.78 7.21 19.57
CA LEU A 398 -15.36 6.19 20.53
C LEU A 398 -13.84 6.14 20.70
N GLU A 399 -13.06 6.27 19.62
CA GLU A 399 -11.61 6.33 19.70
C GLU A 399 -11.13 7.54 20.52
N ALA A 400 -11.71 8.71 20.31
CA ALA A 400 -11.42 9.90 21.10
C ALA A 400 -11.71 9.70 22.59
N LEU A 401 -12.84 9.08 22.91
CA LEU A 401 -13.21 8.76 24.30
C LEU A 401 -12.24 7.77 24.95
N VAL A 402 -11.77 6.75 24.20
CA VAL A 402 -10.76 5.79 24.68
C VAL A 402 -9.43 6.46 24.99
N ARG A 403 -9.05 7.48 24.22
CA ARG A 403 -7.80 8.26 24.40
C ARG A 403 -7.96 9.39 25.41
N GLY A 404 -9.19 9.73 25.75
CA GLY A 404 -9.51 10.78 26.71
C GLY A 404 -9.16 10.40 28.15
N PRO A 405 -9.41 11.32 29.10
CA PRO A 405 -9.07 11.13 30.50
C PRO A 405 -9.90 10.03 31.20
N ASP A 406 -11.10 9.73 30.68
CA ASP A 406 -11.98 8.70 31.20
C ASP A 406 -12.44 7.73 30.10
N PRO A 407 -11.71 6.65 29.85
CA PRO A 407 -12.08 5.63 28.87
C PRO A 407 -13.44 4.92 29.14
N SER A 408 -13.99 5.02 30.37
CA SER A 408 -15.31 4.45 30.69
C SER A 408 -16.42 5.08 29.86
N GLN A 409 -16.25 6.32 29.44
CA GLN A 409 -17.22 7.02 28.60
C GLN A 409 -17.40 6.33 27.24
N ALA A 410 -16.34 5.75 26.67
CA ALA A 410 -16.45 4.97 25.43
C ALA A 410 -17.37 3.75 25.59
N ILE A 411 -17.27 3.06 26.72
CA ILE A 411 -18.12 1.90 27.02
C ILE A 411 -19.59 2.34 27.17
N THR A 412 -19.82 3.42 27.91
CA THR A 412 -21.16 3.98 28.10
C THR A 412 -21.76 4.45 26.78
N GLN A 413 -21.02 5.18 25.97
CA GLN A 413 -21.47 5.66 24.67
C GLN A 413 -21.80 4.50 23.72
N TYR A 414 -20.95 3.47 23.67
CA TYR A 414 -21.24 2.26 22.92
C TYR A 414 -22.55 1.60 23.36
N GLN A 415 -22.76 1.42 24.68
CA GLN A 415 -23.96 0.81 25.22
C GLN A 415 -25.22 1.61 24.86
N GLN A 416 -25.17 2.92 24.92
CA GLN A 416 -26.26 3.81 24.52
C GLN A 416 -26.65 3.61 23.05
N ILE A 417 -25.66 3.62 22.14
CA ILE A 417 -25.89 3.46 20.70
C ILE A 417 -26.50 2.06 20.42
N VAL A 418 -25.88 0.99 20.95
CA VAL A 418 -26.30 -0.38 20.68
C VAL A 418 -27.64 -0.72 21.34
N SER A 419 -28.02 -0.05 22.45
CA SER A 419 -29.35 -0.20 23.04
C SER A 419 -30.44 0.38 22.13
N ALA A 420 -30.14 1.42 21.38
CA ALA A 420 -31.05 2.02 20.40
C ALA A 420 -31.08 1.24 19.06
N ASP A 421 -29.93 0.81 18.59
CA ASP A 421 -29.78 0.00 17.36
C ASP A 421 -28.64 -1.02 17.51
N ARG A 422 -29.02 -2.29 17.68
CA ARG A 422 -28.08 -3.41 17.85
C ARG A 422 -27.18 -3.65 16.62
N THR A 423 -27.60 -3.21 15.46
CA THR A 423 -26.88 -3.42 14.19
C THR A 423 -26.02 -2.24 13.79
N TYR A 424 -26.08 -1.14 14.53
CA TYR A 424 -25.44 0.13 14.17
C TYR A 424 -23.96 -0.02 13.78
N PHE A 425 -23.19 -0.78 14.55
CA PHE A 425 -21.75 -0.95 14.30
C PHE A 425 -21.40 -2.18 13.45
N LYS A 426 -22.36 -2.92 12.89
CA LYS A 426 -22.10 -4.19 12.18
C LYS A 426 -21.02 -4.07 11.11
N ALA A 427 -20.99 -2.99 10.34
CA ALA A 427 -19.99 -2.76 9.29
C ALA A 427 -18.57 -2.51 9.80
N LYS A 428 -18.42 -2.03 11.04
CA LYS A 428 -17.14 -1.69 11.68
C LYS A 428 -16.93 -2.46 12.99
N GLU A 429 -17.71 -3.51 13.21
CA GLU A 429 -17.76 -4.27 14.46
C GLU A 429 -16.37 -4.68 14.98
N PRO A 430 -15.42 -5.19 14.16
CA PRO A 430 -14.11 -5.57 14.67
C PRO A 430 -13.35 -4.39 15.29
N LEU A 431 -13.39 -3.22 14.68
CA LEU A 431 -12.70 -2.03 15.20
C LEU A 431 -13.33 -1.56 16.51
N VAL A 432 -14.65 -1.59 16.59
CA VAL A 432 -15.39 -1.20 17.81
C VAL A 432 -15.08 -2.17 18.97
N LEU A 433 -15.05 -3.48 18.69
CA LEU A 433 -14.65 -4.48 19.69
C LEU A 433 -13.22 -4.24 20.19
N ALA A 434 -12.30 -3.90 19.29
CA ALA A 434 -10.94 -3.55 19.68
C ALA A 434 -10.91 -2.30 20.59
N LEU A 435 -11.65 -1.24 20.25
CA LEU A 435 -11.72 -0.02 21.06
C LEU A 435 -12.31 -0.29 22.45
N LEU A 436 -13.35 -1.13 22.54
CA LEU A 436 -13.91 -1.57 23.84
C LEU A 436 -12.88 -2.38 24.64
N GLY A 437 -12.16 -3.28 23.98
CA GLY A 437 -11.07 -4.02 24.60
C GLY A 437 -10.02 -3.10 25.21
N ILE A 438 -9.57 -2.08 24.45
CA ILE A 438 -8.63 -1.07 24.90
C ILE A 438 -9.22 -0.26 26.07
N ALA A 439 -10.49 0.17 25.98
CA ALA A 439 -11.15 0.95 27.04
C ALA A 439 -11.20 0.17 28.38
N HIS A 440 -11.52 -1.12 28.33
CA HIS A 440 -11.50 -1.97 29.52
C HIS A 440 -10.09 -2.13 30.11
N HIS A 441 -9.07 -2.33 29.27
CA HIS A 441 -7.68 -2.37 29.73
C HIS A 441 -7.22 -1.04 30.32
N ALA A 442 -7.60 0.09 29.74
CA ALA A 442 -7.26 1.42 30.24
C ALA A 442 -7.92 1.72 31.60
N ARG A 443 -9.15 1.21 31.81
CA ARG A 443 -9.88 1.33 33.08
C ARG A 443 -9.32 0.43 34.18
N ALA A 444 -8.68 -0.66 33.86
CA ALA A 444 -8.17 -1.67 34.79
C ALA A 444 -6.95 -1.17 35.59
N LYS A 445 -7.15 -0.16 36.46
CA LYS A 445 -6.10 0.36 37.36
C LYS A 445 -5.62 -0.72 38.33
N PRO A 446 -4.29 -0.80 38.65
CA PRO A 446 -3.71 -1.88 39.46
C PRO A 446 -4.43 -2.13 40.80
N ASP A 447 -4.87 -1.08 41.44
CA ASP A 447 -5.43 -1.12 42.79
C ASP A 447 -6.95 -1.24 42.86
N ALA A 448 -7.62 -1.32 41.70
CA ALA A 448 -9.07 -1.41 41.65
C ALA A 448 -9.54 -2.86 41.80
N LYS A 449 -10.54 -3.09 42.67
CA LYS A 449 -11.19 -4.41 42.85
C LYS A 449 -11.74 -5.00 41.54
N SER A 450 -12.14 -4.14 40.61
CA SER A 450 -12.65 -4.51 39.28
C SER A 450 -11.54 -4.77 38.24
N ALA A 451 -10.28 -4.51 38.55
CA ALA A 451 -9.19 -4.55 37.58
C ALA A 451 -9.05 -5.90 36.85
N LYS A 452 -9.27 -7.01 37.57
CA LYS A 452 -9.27 -8.35 36.96
C LYS A 452 -10.45 -8.53 35.99
N ILE A 453 -11.66 -8.14 36.41
CA ILE A 453 -12.87 -8.24 35.59
C ILE A 453 -12.73 -7.40 34.34
N ASP A 454 -12.18 -6.19 34.46
CA ASP A 454 -11.93 -5.31 33.32
C ASP A 454 -10.93 -5.90 32.35
N ARG A 455 -9.79 -6.44 32.83
CA ARG A 455 -8.80 -7.12 31.98
C ARG A 455 -9.39 -8.34 31.27
N ASP A 456 -10.13 -9.18 31.98
CA ASP A 456 -10.75 -10.38 31.42
C ASP A 456 -11.81 -10.00 30.36
N THR A 457 -12.57 -8.93 30.61
CA THR A 457 -13.54 -8.41 29.64
C THR A 457 -12.86 -7.79 28.44
N GLY A 458 -11.80 -7.00 28.64
CA GLY A 458 -10.99 -6.44 27.58
C GLY A 458 -10.39 -7.51 26.69
N ASN A 459 -9.84 -8.58 27.29
CA ASN A 459 -9.30 -9.73 26.56
C ASN A 459 -10.36 -10.41 25.69
N ARG A 460 -11.59 -10.60 26.17
CA ARG A 460 -12.66 -11.19 25.36
C ARG A 460 -13.00 -10.35 24.12
N TYR A 461 -13.07 -9.04 24.26
CA TYR A 461 -13.29 -8.15 23.12
C TYR A 461 -12.15 -8.21 22.10
N LEU A 462 -10.89 -8.27 22.56
CA LEU A 462 -9.74 -8.41 21.69
C LEU A 462 -9.68 -9.78 20.99
N GLU A 463 -10.16 -10.85 21.63
CA GLU A 463 -10.31 -12.17 21.02
C GLU A 463 -11.36 -12.16 19.91
N GLU A 464 -12.49 -11.50 20.11
CA GLU A 464 -13.52 -11.33 19.07
C GLU A 464 -12.96 -10.52 17.89
N PHE A 465 -12.21 -9.44 18.14
CA PHE A 465 -11.49 -8.71 17.08
C PHE A 465 -10.60 -9.64 16.25
N LEU A 466 -9.83 -10.53 16.88
CA LEU A 466 -8.92 -11.46 16.19
C LEU A 466 -9.63 -12.50 15.32
N LYS A 467 -10.92 -12.79 15.55
CA LYS A 467 -11.73 -13.70 14.73
C LYS A 467 -12.12 -13.12 13.37
N ALA A 468 -12.02 -11.80 13.20
CA ALA A 468 -12.36 -11.16 11.94
C ALA A 468 -11.38 -11.61 10.83
N LYS A 469 -11.96 -11.96 9.65
CA LYS A 469 -11.19 -12.57 8.55
C LYS A 469 -10.37 -11.57 7.74
N ASP A 470 -10.92 -10.38 7.51
CA ASP A 470 -10.39 -9.43 6.52
C ASP A 470 -9.73 -8.19 7.16
N LEU A 471 -9.01 -8.40 8.26
CA LEU A 471 -8.27 -7.33 8.91
C LEU A 471 -6.96 -7.05 8.17
N GLY A 472 -6.82 -5.83 7.66
CA GLY A 472 -5.55 -5.34 7.10
C GLY A 472 -4.49 -5.09 8.18
N PRO A 473 -3.19 -4.99 7.80
CA PRO A 473 -2.07 -4.82 8.73
C PRO A 473 -2.21 -3.57 9.61
N GLU A 474 -2.78 -2.49 9.10
CA GLU A 474 -2.96 -1.24 9.86
C GLU A 474 -3.96 -1.39 11.02
N ALA A 475 -4.97 -2.27 10.91
CA ALA A 475 -5.89 -2.52 12.01
C ALA A 475 -5.15 -3.14 13.22
N TYR A 476 -4.32 -4.15 12.99
CA TYR A 476 -3.47 -4.76 14.04
C TYR A 476 -2.50 -3.76 14.63
N ARG A 477 -1.89 -2.92 13.79
CA ARG A 477 -0.93 -1.90 14.21
C ARG A 477 -1.58 -0.83 15.07
N SER A 478 -2.73 -0.30 14.67
CA SER A 478 -3.48 0.71 15.42
C SER A 478 -3.84 0.18 16.81
N VAL A 479 -4.47 -1.00 16.88
CA VAL A 479 -4.86 -1.62 18.14
C VAL A 479 -3.64 -1.92 19.04
N GLY A 480 -2.59 -2.52 18.47
CA GLY A 480 -1.37 -2.84 19.21
C GLY A 480 -0.67 -1.60 19.79
N ARG A 481 -0.64 -0.50 19.06
CA ARG A 481 -0.07 0.77 19.53
C ARG A 481 -0.89 1.39 20.65
N HIS A 482 -2.21 1.37 20.55
CA HIS A 482 -3.06 1.86 21.62
C HIS A 482 -2.86 1.06 22.92
N LEU A 483 -2.83 -0.28 22.81
CA LEU A 483 -2.56 -1.15 23.95
C LEU A 483 -1.17 -0.88 24.57
N ARG A 484 -0.16 -0.61 23.75
CA ARG A 484 1.17 -0.19 24.25
C ARG A 484 1.10 1.16 24.98
N ALA A 485 0.39 2.13 24.42
CA ALA A 485 0.27 3.46 25.02
C ALA A 485 -0.35 3.42 26.43
N ILE A 486 -1.30 2.52 26.67
CA ILE A 486 -1.88 2.29 28.00
C ILE A 486 -1.12 1.25 28.83
N ARG A 487 0.06 0.81 28.39
CA ARG A 487 0.94 -0.18 29.05
C ARG A 487 0.33 -1.57 29.19
N ALA A 488 -0.62 -1.94 28.36
CA ALA A 488 -1.16 -3.30 28.27
C ALA A 488 -0.26 -4.18 27.37
N GLY A 489 0.92 -4.54 27.90
CA GLY A 489 2.00 -5.16 27.12
C GLY A 489 1.65 -6.52 26.53
N GLU A 490 1.11 -7.46 27.34
CA GLU A 490 0.74 -8.80 26.88
C GLU A 490 -0.36 -8.78 25.79
N PRO A 491 -1.49 -8.08 25.97
CA PRO A 491 -2.48 -7.91 24.89
C PRO A 491 -1.90 -7.27 23.63
N ALA A 492 -1.02 -6.27 23.78
CA ALA A 492 -0.36 -5.65 22.63
C ALA A 492 0.48 -6.66 21.83
N VAL A 493 1.29 -7.47 22.52
CA VAL A 493 2.09 -8.53 21.88
C VAL A 493 1.19 -9.51 21.14
N ARG A 494 0.12 -10.00 21.76
CA ARG A 494 -0.82 -10.97 21.16
C ARG A 494 -1.47 -10.45 19.89
N ILE A 495 -1.94 -9.20 19.88
CA ILE A 495 -2.56 -8.58 18.71
C ILE A 495 -1.54 -8.42 17.58
N LEU A 496 -0.35 -7.90 17.88
CA LEU A 496 0.68 -7.65 16.88
C LEU A 496 1.29 -8.96 16.35
N GLU A 497 1.40 -10.00 17.16
CA GLU A 497 1.80 -11.34 16.76
C GLU A 497 0.84 -11.95 15.73
N ALA A 498 -0.47 -11.91 16.04
CA ALA A 498 -1.49 -12.39 15.12
C ALA A 498 -1.47 -11.64 13.78
N GLY A 499 -1.26 -10.32 13.84
CA GLY A 499 -1.09 -9.50 12.65
C GLY A 499 0.16 -9.86 11.85
N ALA A 500 1.32 -10.01 12.51
CA ALA A 500 2.57 -10.38 11.86
C ALA A 500 2.53 -11.78 11.24
N ALA A 501 1.79 -12.72 11.83
CA ALA A 501 1.56 -14.05 11.26
C ALA A 501 0.71 -14.00 9.99
N LYS A 502 -0.34 -13.16 9.96
CA LYS A 502 -1.20 -12.97 8.77
C LYS A 502 -0.51 -12.15 7.66
N HIS A 503 0.38 -11.23 8.02
CA HIS A 503 1.06 -10.31 7.11
C HIS A 503 2.59 -10.39 7.27
N PRO A 504 3.22 -11.54 6.97
CA PRO A 504 4.60 -11.83 7.34
C PRO A 504 5.65 -10.92 6.68
N ARG A 505 5.31 -10.31 5.54
CA ARG A 505 6.19 -9.37 4.82
C ARG A 505 5.97 -7.90 5.18
N HIS A 506 4.99 -7.59 6.01
CA HIS A 506 4.72 -6.19 6.38
C HIS A 506 5.73 -5.72 7.45
N SER A 507 6.80 -5.09 7.01
CA SER A 507 7.95 -4.71 7.84
C SER A 507 7.58 -3.87 9.06
N GLN A 508 6.65 -2.93 8.89
CA GLN A 508 6.26 -2.04 9.97
C GLN A 508 5.41 -2.73 11.06
N LEU A 509 4.55 -3.67 10.67
CA LEU A 509 3.78 -4.46 11.64
C LEU A 509 4.71 -5.38 12.43
N ARG A 510 5.69 -5.98 11.75
CA ARG A 510 6.75 -6.78 12.41
C ARG A 510 7.58 -5.94 13.36
N ALA A 511 7.92 -4.72 12.97
CA ALA A 511 8.63 -3.77 13.84
C ALA A 511 7.82 -3.42 15.09
N ASP A 512 6.52 -3.09 14.94
CA ASP A 512 5.63 -2.81 16.07
C ASP A 512 5.51 -4.04 17.01
N TYR A 513 5.50 -5.27 16.43
CA TYR A 513 5.49 -6.53 17.19
C TYR A 513 6.77 -6.74 18.00
N ILE A 514 7.94 -6.57 17.36
CA ILE A 514 9.25 -6.69 18.03
C ILE A 514 9.35 -5.68 19.17
N SER A 515 9.00 -4.42 18.93
CA SER A 515 9.00 -3.35 19.91
C SER A 515 8.08 -3.66 21.11
N ALA A 516 6.90 -4.20 20.85
CA ALA A 516 5.97 -4.61 21.91
C ALA A 516 6.54 -5.74 22.77
N ARG A 517 7.22 -6.72 22.16
CA ARG A 517 7.89 -7.82 22.89
C ARG A 517 9.03 -7.34 23.77
N ILE A 518 9.88 -6.45 23.24
CA ILE A 518 10.97 -5.83 24.02
C ILE A 518 10.42 -5.13 25.25
N LEU A 519 9.40 -4.28 25.07
CA LEU A 519 8.79 -3.54 26.17
C LEU A 519 8.05 -4.43 27.17
N ALA A 520 7.53 -5.59 26.74
CA ALA A 520 6.88 -6.57 27.62
C ALA A 520 7.87 -7.56 28.26
N GLY A 521 9.19 -7.47 27.97
CA GLY A 521 10.20 -8.40 28.47
C GLY A 521 10.12 -9.82 27.87
N GLN A 522 9.40 -10.00 26.74
CA GLN A 522 9.17 -11.30 26.09
C GLN A 522 10.16 -11.51 24.93
N THR A 523 11.45 -11.51 25.22
CA THR A 523 12.51 -11.50 24.18
C THR A 523 12.95 -12.88 23.73
N GLU A 524 12.75 -13.90 24.55
CA GLU A 524 13.15 -15.30 24.27
C GLU A 524 12.18 -16.03 23.34
N ALA A 525 12.67 -17.09 22.72
CA ALA A 525 11.82 -18.04 21.98
C ALA A 525 10.91 -18.81 22.96
N TYR A 526 9.66 -19.01 22.58
CA TYR A 526 8.71 -19.79 23.36
C TYR A 526 7.69 -20.50 22.46
N GLY A 527 7.61 -21.82 22.54
CA GLY A 527 6.74 -22.60 21.66
C GLY A 527 7.11 -22.39 20.19
N THR A 528 6.16 -21.94 19.39
CA THR A 528 6.36 -21.60 17.97
C THR A 528 6.89 -20.17 17.77
N ARG A 529 6.93 -19.37 18.82
CA ARG A 529 7.38 -17.98 18.79
C ARG A 529 8.90 -17.91 18.71
N ARG A 530 9.42 -17.24 17.70
CA ARG A 530 10.87 -17.01 17.51
C ARG A 530 11.40 -16.02 18.55
N SER A 531 12.70 -16.03 18.79
CA SER A 531 13.34 -15.00 19.62
C SER A 531 13.26 -13.61 18.97
N VAL A 532 13.37 -12.56 19.78
CA VAL A 532 13.45 -11.18 19.25
C VAL A 532 14.66 -11.00 18.33
N ALA A 533 15.78 -11.67 18.62
CA ALA A 533 16.96 -11.64 17.75
C ALA A 533 16.68 -12.22 16.34
N ASP A 534 15.96 -13.35 16.25
CA ASP A 534 15.58 -13.95 14.96
C ASP A 534 14.59 -13.07 14.20
N GLU A 535 13.68 -12.42 14.92
CA GLU A 535 12.73 -11.47 14.33
C GLU A 535 13.42 -10.21 13.79
N LEU A 536 14.43 -9.69 14.50
CA LEU A 536 15.26 -8.57 14.04
C LEU A 536 16.04 -8.93 12.77
N GLU A 537 16.65 -10.12 12.72
CA GLU A 537 17.35 -10.59 11.52
C GLU A 537 16.40 -10.67 10.32
N THR A 538 15.19 -11.18 10.52
CA THR A 538 14.17 -11.21 9.49
C THR A 538 13.77 -9.79 9.06
N LEU A 539 13.58 -8.87 10.01
CA LEU A 539 13.21 -7.49 9.72
C LEU A 539 14.29 -6.76 8.89
N LEU A 540 15.56 -7.08 9.11
CA LEU A 540 16.67 -6.52 8.32
C LEU A 540 16.64 -6.93 6.84
N THR A 541 15.95 -8.02 6.49
CA THR A 541 15.77 -8.47 5.10
C THR A 541 14.53 -7.88 4.41
N LEU A 542 13.68 -7.20 5.16
CA LEU A 542 12.47 -6.56 4.64
C LEU A 542 12.69 -5.07 4.36
N ARG A 543 11.64 -4.40 3.84
CA ARG A 543 11.61 -2.93 3.78
C ARG A 543 11.91 -2.35 5.14
N ARG A 544 12.69 -1.27 5.15
CA ARG A 544 13.03 -0.62 6.42
C ARG A 544 11.79 -0.01 7.07
N PRO A 545 11.48 -0.40 8.31
CA PRO A 545 10.41 0.22 9.08
C PRO A 545 10.85 1.59 9.61
N SER A 546 9.92 2.30 10.29
CA SER A 546 10.22 3.55 11.00
C SER A 546 11.41 3.43 11.96
N PRO A 547 12.23 4.48 12.11
CA PRO A 547 13.45 4.49 12.93
C PRO A 547 13.27 4.08 14.40
N LEU A 548 12.07 4.27 14.96
CA LEU A 548 11.79 3.99 16.38
C LEU A 548 12.08 2.55 16.80
N ILE A 549 11.89 1.58 15.91
CA ILE A 549 12.20 0.18 16.22
C ILE A 549 13.68 -0.01 16.51
N TRP A 550 14.55 0.67 15.79
CA TRP A 550 15.99 0.53 15.93
C TRP A 550 16.49 1.11 17.24
N GLN A 551 15.80 2.13 17.77
CA GLN A 551 16.06 2.69 19.10
C GLN A 551 15.68 1.68 20.20
N ASP A 552 14.48 1.09 20.13
CA ASP A 552 14.03 0.07 21.08
C ASP A 552 14.96 -1.17 21.02
N ALA A 553 15.25 -1.65 19.83
CA ALA A 553 16.12 -2.80 19.59
C ALA A 553 17.56 -2.53 20.05
N GLY A 554 18.13 -1.38 19.71
CA GLY A 554 19.48 -1.00 20.13
C GLY A 554 19.60 -0.85 21.64
N SER A 555 18.58 -0.33 22.31
CA SER A 555 18.53 -0.23 23.76
C SER A 555 18.47 -1.60 24.43
N TRP A 556 17.65 -2.51 23.90
CA TRP A 556 17.59 -3.90 24.37
C TRP A 556 18.90 -4.65 24.13
N LEU A 557 19.49 -4.58 22.93
CA LEU A 557 20.75 -5.26 22.59
C LEU A 557 21.92 -4.82 23.46
N ARG A 558 21.93 -3.60 24.00
CA ARG A 558 22.97 -3.14 24.95
C ARG A 558 22.90 -3.83 26.32
N THR A 559 21.72 -4.31 26.68
CA THR A 559 21.49 -5.02 27.96
C THR A 559 21.42 -6.53 27.79
N GLU A 560 21.37 -7.02 26.55
CA GLU A 560 21.24 -8.46 26.24
C GLU A 560 22.59 -9.16 26.38
N SER A 561 22.67 -10.15 27.28
CA SER A 561 23.90 -10.91 27.56
C SER A 561 23.83 -12.38 27.14
N LYS A 562 22.66 -12.87 26.70
CA LYS A 562 22.44 -14.29 26.36
C LYS A 562 22.77 -14.64 24.93
N LEU A 563 22.88 -13.64 24.06
CA LEU A 563 23.21 -13.87 22.65
C LEU A 563 24.70 -14.19 22.49
N PRO A 564 25.06 -15.06 21.51
CA PRO A 564 26.46 -15.26 21.15
C PRO A 564 27.13 -13.92 20.81
N PRO A 565 28.38 -13.67 21.28
CA PRO A 565 29.02 -12.36 21.13
C PRO A 565 29.14 -11.86 19.70
N GLU A 566 29.33 -12.74 18.74
CA GLU A 566 29.42 -12.42 17.32
C GLU A 566 28.06 -11.95 16.77
N ARG A 567 27.00 -12.69 17.08
CA ARG A 567 25.62 -12.38 16.70
C ARG A 567 25.18 -11.05 17.30
N LEU A 568 25.48 -10.85 18.59
CA LEU A 568 25.16 -9.61 19.30
C LEU A 568 25.85 -8.40 18.64
N ARG A 569 27.16 -8.50 18.36
CA ARG A 569 27.90 -7.43 17.65
C ARG A 569 27.33 -7.12 16.28
N LYS A 570 26.95 -8.15 15.50
CA LYS A 570 26.35 -7.98 14.18
C LYS A 570 25.02 -7.22 14.23
N LEU A 571 24.12 -7.59 15.16
CA LEU A 571 22.83 -6.94 15.33
C LEU A 571 22.99 -5.51 15.87
N GLN A 572 23.90 -5.29 16.85
CA GLN A 572 24.20 -3.96 17.36
C GLN A 572 24.72 -3.04 16.27
N ALA A 573 25.70 -3.50 15.49
CA ALA A 573 26.25 -2.72 14.38
C ALA A 573 25.18 -2.35 13.32
N ALA A 574 24.28 -3.28 13.02
CA ALA A 574 23.17 -3.04 12.11
C ALA A 574 22.18 -1.99 12.67
N CYS A 575 21.77 -2.13 13.92
CA CYS A 575 20.87 -1.17 14.59
C CYS A 575 21.52 0.21 14.68
N ASP A 576 22.79 0.30 15.09
CA ASP A 576 23.51 1.57 15.19
C ASP A 576 23.68 2.24 13.84
N SER A 577 23.98 1.47 12.78
CA SER A 577 24.05 2.00 11.42
C SER A 577 22.70 2.57 10.97
N LEU A 578 21.61 1.85 11.25
CA LEU A 578 20.27 2.27 10.90
C LEU A 578 19.77 3.48 11.71
N MET A 579 20.16 3.58 12.98
CA MET A 579 19.89 4.77 13.79
C MET A 579 20.67 5.98 13.27
N ARG A 580 21.97 5.83 12.98
CA ARG A 580 22.82 6.94 12.48
C ARG A 580 22.37 7.42 11.10
N SER A 581 21.91 6.54 10.24
CA SER A 581 21.40 6.93 8.92
C SER A 581 20.07 7.69 8.97
N ASN A 582 19.35 7.62 10.08
CA ASN A 582 18.02 8.21 10.23
C ASN A 582 17.96 9.46 11.11
N LEU A 583 19.03 9.79 11.84
CA LEU A 583 19.04 10.90 12.80
C LEU A 583 20.33 11.72 12.63
N ASP A 584 20.16 12.96 12.22
CA ASP A 584 21.22 13.97 12.31
C ASP A 584 21.55 14.19 13.81
N PRO A 585 22.83 14.14 14.23
CA PRO A 585 23.23 14.41 15.60
C PRO A 585 22.72 15.74 16.16
N GLU A 586 22.51 16.75 15.31
CA GLU A 586 21.95 18.04 15.72
C GLU A 586 20.43 17.99 15.92
N ALA A 587 19.71 17.10 15.24
CA ALA A 587 18.31 16.85 15.50
C ALA A 587 18.09 16.14 16.86
N LEU A 588 19.07 15.34 17.31
CA LEU A 588 19.06 14.71 18.63
C LEU A 588 19.36 15.70 19.78
N ALA A 589 20.11 16.75 19.53
CA ALA A 589 20.41 17.78 20.55
C ALA A 589 19.21 18.71 20.83
N GLY A 590 18.14 18.65 20.00
CA GLY A 590 16.89 19.39 20.17
C GLY A 590 15.75 18.59 20.81
N PHE A 591 15.98 17.33 21.18
CA PHE A 591 15.10 16.47 21.96
C PHE A 591 15.64 16.34 23.40
#